data_597490a35fd4837dcb4c538aef3e5829
#
_entry.id   597490a35fd4837dcb4c538aef3e5829
#
_cell.length_a   1.000
_cell.length_b   1.000
_cell.length_c   1.000
_cell.angle_alpha   90.00
_cell.angle_beta   90.00
_cell.angle_gamma   90.00
#
_symmetry.space_group_name_H-M   'P 1'
#
loop_
_entity.id
_entity.type
_entity.pdbx_description
1 polymer ?
#
loop_
_entity_poly.entity_id
_entity_poly.type
_entity_poly.pdbx_seq_one_letter_code
_entity_poly.pdbx_strand_id
1 'polypeptide(L)'
;MNAHPAMAPFALAIRTLISLVFLTAAYGKLRHGAPFQGVVANYRLLPDAMVAPTAYLIPPVELLLGVTLLLGLAFPWPELGAIALLLLFALAMGTNLRRGRRHIDCGCFQNALKQTLSWTLVMRNVALALLMGVALLSNDAPHDLLVLINGYLAGGVLFIILQALGILWSISPAWRQERSSAGAVS
;
A
#
# COMPACT_ATOMS: atom_id res chain seq x y z
N MET A 1 4.60 27.56 16.29
CA MET A 1 4.85 26.30 17.06
C MET A 1 6.09 25.71 16.42
N ASN A 2 7.21 25.69 17.20
CA ASN A 2 8.51 25.26 16.68
C ASN A 2 8.50 23.74 16.52
N ALA A 3 8.28 23.26 15.29
CA ALA A 3 8.44 21.85 14.98
C ALA A 3 9.91 21.49 15.16
N HIS A 4 10.18 20.37 15.83
CA HIS A 4 11.52 19.90 16.06
C HIS A 4 12.20 19.59 14.72
N PRO A 5 13.42 20.09 14.44
CA PRO A 5 14.11 19.87 13.16
C PRO A 5 14.32 18.39 12.82
N ALA A 6 14.23 17.51 13.81
CA ALA A 6 14.30 16.06 13.63
C ALA A 6 13.04 15.43 12.97
N MET A 7 11.90 16.14 12.93
CA MET A 7 10.65 15.57 12.39
C MET A 7 10.55 15.69 10.87
N ALA A 8 11.23 16.65 10.26
CA ALA A 8 11.18 16.86 8.81
C ALA A 8 11.70 15.65 7.99
N PRO A 9 12.89 15.06 8.27
CA PRO A 9 13.34 13.89 7.53
C PRO A 9 12.45 12.66 7.72
N PHE A 10 11.87 12.50 8.91
CA PHE A 10 10.92 11.42 9.19
C PHE A 10 9.62 11.55 8.38
N ALA A 11 9.03 12.74 8.34
CA ALA A 11 7.83 13.00 7.55
C ALA A 11 8.09 12.77 6.05
N LEU A 12 9.24 13.22 5.54
CA LEU A 12 9.63 13.01 4.16
C LEU A 12 9.87 11.52 3.85
N ALA A 13 10.48 10.76 4.76
CA ALA A 13 10.66 9.33 4.61
C ALA A 13 9.31 8.59 4.52
N ILE A 14 8.34 8.94 5.35
CA ILE A 14 6.99 8.37 5.30
C ILE A 14 6.27 8.73 4.00
N ARG A 15 6.33 9.99 3.56
CA ARG A 15 5.75 10.43 2.28
C ARG A 15 6.35 9.65 1.12
N THR A 16 7.67 9.50 1.09
CA THR A 16 8.39 8.74 0.06
C THR A 16 7.99 7.26 0.07
N LEU A 17 7.96 6.63 1.23
CA LEU A 17 7.52 5.24 1.37
C LEU A 17 6.12 5.05 0.78
N ILE A 18 5.15 5.87 1.19
CA ILE A 18 3.74 5.71 0.78
C ILE A 18 3.57 6.09 -0.70
N SER A 19 4.29 7.10 -1.18
CA SER A 19 4.36 7.41 -2.60
C SER A 19 4.78 6.21 -3.44
N LEU A 20 5.89 5.55 -3.09
CA LEU A 20 6.40 4.37 -3.79
C LEU A 20 5.41 3.19 -3.73
N VAL A 21 4.71 3.02 -2.61
CA VAL A 21 3.63 2.02 -2.49
C VAL A 21 2.52 2.30 -3.49
N PHE A 22 2.05 3.55 -3.61
CA PHE A 22 1.00 3.91 -4.56
C PHE A 22 1.46 3.84 -6.01
N LEU A 23 2.67 4.32 -6.33
CA LEU A 23 3.22 4.27 -7.69
C LEU A 23 3.36 2.84 -8.19
N THR A 24 3.88 1.94 -7.37
CA THR A 24 4.02 0.52 -7.74
C THR A 24 2.68 -0.19 -7.84
N ALA A 25 1.72 0.13 -6.96
CA ALA A 25 0.36 -0.40 -7.02
C ALA A 25 -0.38 0.09 -8.27
N ALA A 26 -0.30 1.37 -8.59
CA ALA A 26 -0.88 1.96 -9.80
C ALA A 26 -0.28 1.34 -11.07
N TYR A 27 1.06 1.24 -11.13
CA TYR A 27 1.75 0.63 -12.27
C TYR A 27 1.28 -0.81 -12.53
N GLY A 28 1.19 -1.64 -11.49
CA GLY A 28 0.71 -3.01 -11.60
C GLY A 28 -0.72 -3.09 -12.13
N LYS A 29 -1.62 -2.25 -11.62
CA LYS A 29 -3.03 -2.21 -12.05
C LYS A 29 -3.21 -1.66 -13.45
N LEU A 30 -2.46 -0.63 -13.84
CA LEU A 30 -2.50 -0.05 -15.20
C LEU A 30 -2.01 -1.07 -16.25
N ARG A 31 -0.97 -1.84 -15.91
CA ARG A 31 -0.42 -2.85 -16.81
C ARG A 31 -1.35 -4.07 -16.96
N HIS A 32 -2.16 -4.38 -15.94
CA HIS A 32 -3.00 -5.57 -15.86
C HIS A 32 -4.46 -5.21 -15.54
N GLY A 33 -5.04 -4.28 -16.30
CA GLY A 33 -6.38 -3.72 -16.01
C GLY A 33 -7.51 -4.75 -15.97
N ALA A 34 -7.58 -5.68 -16.93
CA ALA A 34 -8.64 -6.69 -16.97
C ALA A 34 -8.60 -7.65 -15.75
N PRO A 35 -7.45 -8.21 -15.33
CA PRO A 35 -7.32 -8.94 -14.07
C PRO A 35 -7.74 -8.12 -12.85
N PHE A 36 -7.43 -6.82 -12.80
CA PHE A 36 -7.81 -5.96 -11.68
C PHE A 36 -9.32 -5.74 -11.59
N GLN A 37 -10.01 -5.59 -12.71
CA GLN A 37 -11.48 -5.54 -12.73
C GLN A 37 -12.09 -6.80 -12.12
N GLY A 38 -11.53 -7.98 -12.43
CA GLY A 38 -11.92 -9.24 -11.82
C GLY A 38 -11.73 -9.27 -10.30
N VAL A 39 -10.64 -8.67 -9.80
CA VAL A 39 -10.42 -8.52 -8.35
C VAL A 39 -11.52 -7.66 -7.72
N VAL A 40 -11.83 -6.50 -8.29
CA VAL A 40 -12.89 -5.60 -7.78
C VAL A 40 -14.24 -6.30 -7.77
N ALA A 41 -14.59 -7.05 -8.85
CA ALA A 41 -15.82 -7.85 -8.92
C ALA A 41 -15.87 -8.92 -7.82
N ASN A 42 -14.74 -9.61 -7.57
CA ASN A 42 -14.66 -10.67 -6.57
C ASN A 42 -14.82 -10.16 -5.12
N TYR A 43 -14.55 -8.88 -4.87
CA TYR A 43 -14.82 -8.30 -3.54
C TYR A 43 -16.31 -8.25 -3.20
N ARG A 44 -17.21 -8.22 -4.20
CA ARG A 44 -18.67 -8.16 -4.04
C ARG A 44 -19.12 -7.10 -3.02
N LEU A 45 -18.50 -5.93 -3.08
CA LEU A 45 -18.82 -4.77 -2.25
C LEU A 45 -19.60 -3.71 -3.02
N LEU A 46 -19.56 -3.80 -4.36
CA LEU A 46 -20.16 -2.85 -5.28
C LEU A 46 -21.20 -3.55 -6.16
N PRO A 47 -22.26 -2.84 -6.60
CA PRO A 47 -23.12 -3.29 -7.68
C PRO A 47 -22.32 -3.52 -8.98
N ASP A 48 -22.73 -4.46 -9.81
CA ASP A 48 -22.00 -4.83 -11.03
C ASP A 48 -21.73 -3.64 -11.96
N ALA A 49 -22.69 -2.69 -12.05
CA ALA A 49 -22.53 -1.47 -12.83
C ALA A 49 -21.37 -0.55 -12.34
N MET A 50 -20.98 -0.64 -11.07
CA MET A 50 -19.91 0.18 -10.49
C MET A 50 -18.54 -0.52 -10.49
N VAL A 51 -18.47 -1.79 -10.79
CA VAL A 51 -17.21 -2.56 -10.80
C VAL A 51 -16.23 -1.99 -11.82
N ALA A 52 -16.66 -1.85 -13.07
CA ALA A 52 -15.79 -1.34 -14.14
C ALA A 52 -15.34 0.11 -13.89
N PRO A 53 -16.24 1.08 -13.59
CA PRO A 53 -15.82 2.45 -13.28
C PRO A 53 -14.82 2.53 -12.14
N THR A 54 -15.05 1.77 -11.06
CA THR A 54 -14.14 1.76 -9.90
C THR A 54 -12.76 1.19 -10.26
N ALA A 55 -12.73 0.08 -11.03
CA ALA A 55 -11.48 -0.52 -11.47
C ALA A 55 -10.66 0.40 -12.39
N TYR A 56 -11.31 1.23 -13.19
CA TYR A 56 -10.64 2.21 -14.04
C TYR A 56 -10.22 3.48 -13.30
N LEU A 57 -10.94 3.87 -12.24
CA LEU A 57 -10.68 5.10 -11.49
C LEU A 57 -9.56 4.93 -10.46
N ILE A 58 -9.46 3.79 -9.79
CA ILE A 58 -8.47 3.57 -8.71
C ILE A 58 -7.02 3.77 -9.18
N PRO A 59 -6.54 3.16 -10.30
CA PRO A 59 -5.13 3.28 -10.69
C PRO A 59 -4.68 4.71 -10.99
N PRO A 60 -5.41 5.55 -11.74
CA PRO A 60 -5.00 6.95 -11.95
C PRO A 60 -5.06 7.78 -10.67
N VAL A 61 -5.98 7.51 -9.73
CA VAL A 61 -6.00 8.16 -8.42
C VAL A 61 -4.76 7.78 -7.60
N GLU A 62 -4.40 6.50 -7.57
CA GLU A 62 -3.16 6.05 -6.91
C GLU A 62 -1.92 6.68 -7.54
N LEU A 63 -1.86 6.76 -8.88
CA LEU A 63 -0.75 7.39 -9.59
C LEU A 63 -0.64 8.87 -9.23
N LEU A 64 -1.75 9.60 -9.26
CA LEU A 64 -1.80 11.02 -8.91
C LEU A 64 -1.34 11.25 -7.48
N LEU A 65 -1.88 10.50 -6.51
CA LEU A 65 -1.47 10.58 -5.11
C LEU A 65 0.02 10.24 -4.94
N GLY A 66 0.50 9.20 -5.61
CA GLY A 66 1.91 8.82 -5.55
C GLY A 66 2.83 9.92 -6.06
N VAL A 67 2.53 10.53 -7.22
CA VAL A 67 3.34 11.61 -7.79
C VAL A 67 3.30 12.87 -6.92
N THR A 68 2.10 13.29 -6.49
CA THR A 68 1.95 14.51 -5.68
C THR A 68 2.61 14.40 -4.31
N LEU A 69 2.54 13.22 -3.66
CA LEU A 69 3.26 12.94 -2.41
C LEU A 69 4.78 12.95 -2.60
N LEU A 70 5.29 12.35 -3.70
CA LEU A 70 6.72 12.30 -3.97
C LEU A 70 7.30 13.71 -4.18
N LEU A 71 6.56 14.53 -4.90
CA LEU A 71 6.98 15.91 -5.22
C LEU A 71 6.63 16.92 -4.12
N GLY A 72 5.90 16.51 -3.08
CA GLY A 72 5.47 17.39 -2.00
C GLY A 72 4.48 18.46 -2.44
N LEU A 73 3.69 18.20 -3.50
CA LEU A 73 2.76 19.15 -4.07
C LEU A 73 1.41 19.17 -3.35
N ALA A 74 0.77 20.33 -3.34
CA ALA A 74 -0.63 20.51 -2.90
C ALA A 74 -0.95 20.04 -1.46
N PHE A 75 0.03 20.09 -0.54
CA PHE A 75 -0.17 19.80 0.88
C PHE A 75 -1.40 20.59 1.45
N PRO A 76 -2.29 20.01 2.28
CA PRO A 76 -2.28 18.65 2.82
C PRO A 76 -3.15 17.64 2.05
N TRP A 77 -3.63 17.96 0.86
CA TRP A 77 -4.64 17.18 0.16
C TRP A 77 -4.18 15.77 -0.26
N PRO A 78 -2.95 15.58 -0.80
CA PRO A 78 -2.47 14.24 -1.15
C PRO A 78 -2.30 13.33 0.06
N GLU A 79 -1.87 13.86 1.20
CA GLU A 79 -1.73 13.13 2.46
C GLU A 79 -3.09 12.64 2.96
N LEU A 80 -4.09 13.51 2.96
CA LEU A 80 -5.46 13.16 3.34
C LEU A 80 -6.07 12.14 2.37
N GLY A 81 -5.85 12.32 1.08
CA GLY A 81 -6.27 11.38 0.03
C GLY A 81 -5.62 10.00 0.21
N ALA A 82 -4.34 9.96 0.54
CA ALA A 82 -3.60 8.74 0.80
C ALA A 82 -4.14 8.00 2.03
N ILE A 83 -4.39 8.71 3.14
CA ILE A 83 -5.01 8.15 4.34
C ILE A 83 -6.38 7.55 4.00
N ALA A 84 -7.23 8.32 3.31
CA ALA A 84 -8.57 7.87 2.93
C ALA A 84 -8.54 6.61 2.06
N LEU A 85 -7.65 6.56 1.06
CA LEU A 85 -7.54 5.42 0.15
C LEU A 85 -6.96 4.18 0.84
N LEU A 86 -5.96 4.33 1.73
CA LEU A 86 -5.42 3.24 2.53
C LEU A 86 -6.47 2.64 3.47
N LEU A 87 -7.26 3.49 4.12
CA LEU A 87 -8.36 3.05 4.99
C LEU A 87 -9.48 2.39 4.20
N LEU A 88 -9.82 2.89 3.02
CA LEU A 88 -10.79 2.28 2.12
C LEU A 88 -10.36 0.86 1.72
N PHE A 89 -9.10 0.66 1.36
CA PHE A 89 -8.57 -0.67 1.07
C PHE A 89 -8.57 -1.57 2.31
N ALA A 90 -8.19 -1.05 3.47
CA ALA A 90 -8.23 -1.80 4.72
C ALA A 90 -9.66 -2.26 5.05
N LEU A 91 -10.65 -1.39 4.90
CA LEU A 91 -12.07 -1.70 5.09
C LEU A 91 -12.57 -2.74 4.10
N ALA A 92 -12.25 -2.59 2.82
CA ALA A 92 -12.64 -3.53 1.78
C ALA A 92 -12.08 -4.94 2.05
N MET A 93 -10.79 -5.05 2.35
CA MET A 93 -10.13 -6.31 2.71
C MET A 93 -10.70 -6.89 4.01
N GLY A 94 -10.82 -6.07 5.06
CA GLY A 94 -11.33 -6.48 6.36
C GLY A 94 -12.77 -7.02 6.31
N THR A 95 -13.62 -6.38 5.51
CA THR A 95 -15.02 -6.84 5.27
C THR A 95 -15.05 -8.22 4.63
N ASN A 96 -14.21 -8.47 3.61
CA ASN A 96 -14.14 -9.77 2.96
C ASN A 96 -13.56 -10.86 3.88
N LEU A 97 -12.54 -10.52 4.69
CA LEU A 97 -11.98 -11.45 5.68
C LEU A 97 -13.01 -11.83 6.75
N ARG A 98 -13.83 -10.87 7.23
CA ARG A 98 -14.93 -11.15 8.17
C ARG A 98 -16.01 -12.03 7.55
N ARG A 99 -16.22 -11.94 6.24
CA ARG A 99 -17.14 -12.82 5.48
C ARG A 99 -16.54 -14.21 5.18
N GLY A 100 -15.35 -14.54 5.69
CA GLY A 100 -14.66 -15.81 5.46
C GLY A 100 -14.00 -15.95 4.09
N ARG A 101 -13.97 -14.91 3.27
CA ARG A 101 -13.44 -14.93 1.89
C ARG A 101 -11.93 -14.67 1.89
N ARG A 102 -11.14 -15.68 2.21
CA ARG A 102 -9.67 -15.57 2.28
C ARG A 102 -8.93 -15.84 0.97
N HIS A 103 -9.60 -16.53 0.02
CA HIS A 103 -8.99 -16.97 -1.25
C HIS A 103 -9.09 -15.94 -2.38
N ILE A 104 -9.38 -14.67 -2.06
CA ILE A 104 -9.46 -13.58 -3.01
C ILE A 104 -8.08 -12.88 -3.05
N ASP A 105 -7.61 -12.52 -4.25
CA ASP A 105 -6.39 -11.72 -4.40
C ASP A 105 -6.61 -10.30 -3.86
N CYS A 106 -5.60 -9.75 -3.15
CA CYS A 106 -5.73 -8.41 -2.59
C CYS A 106 -5.74 -7.29 -3.65
N GLY A 107 -5.25 -7.56 -4.86
CA GLY A 107 -5.17 -6.58 -5.95
C GLY A 107 -4.13 -5.47 -5.73
N CYS A 108 -3.38 -5.51 -4.62
CA CYS A 108 -2.40 -4.45 -4.29
C CYS A 108 -1.12 -4.56 -5.12
N PHE A 109 -0.67 -5.79 -5.44
CA PHE A 109 0.53 -6.06 -6.24
C PHE A 109 0.22 -7.19 -7.21
N GLN A 110 0.12 -6.88 -8.49
CA GLN A 110 -0.15 -7.86 -9.56
C GLN A 110 1.13 -8.48 -10.15
N ASN A 111 2.19 -8.56 -9.37
CA ASN A 111 3.33 -9.37 -9.75
C ASN A 111 3.05 -10.84 -9.44
N ALA A 112 3.70 -11.76 -10.15
CA ALA A 112 3.55 -13.22 -10.22
C ALA A 112 3.19 -14.01 -8.93
N LEU A 113 3.14 -13.37 -7.78
CA LEU A 113 2.75 -13.90 -6.48
C LEU A 113 1.34 -13.39 -6.13
N LYS A 114 0.34 -14.20 -6.39
CA LYS A 114 -1.03 -13.98 -5.92
C LYS A 114 -1.01 -13.89 -4.39
N GLN A 115 -1.15 -12.67 -3.85
CA GLN A 115 -1.28 -12.48 -2.40
C GLN A 115 -2.74 -12.66 -2.00
N THR A 116 -3.02 -13.74 -1.31
CA THR A 116 -4.34 -13.98 -0.70
C THR A 116 -4.62 -12.98 0.42
N LEU A 117 -5.89 -12.62 0.58
CA LEU A 117 -6.31 -11.71 1.65
C LEU A 117 -5.90 -12.23 3.02
N SER A 118 -5.23 -11.39 3.80
CA SER A 118 -4.81 -11.69 5.17
C SER A 118 -5.00 -10.47 6.08
N TRP A 119 -5.18 -10.72 7.38
CA TRP A 119 -5.23 -9.65 8.38
C TRP A 119 -3.94 -8.81 8.42
N THR A 120 -2.81 -9.41 8.06
CA THR A 120 -1.52 -8.69 7.94
C THR A 120 -1.59 -7.56 6.90
N LEU A 121 -2.28 -7.79 5.76
CA LEU A 121 -2.47 -6.75 4.74
C LEU A 121 -3.38 -5.62 5.23
N VAL A 122 -4.43 -5.94 5.97
CA VAL A 122 -5.29 -4.94 6.61
C VAL A 122 -4.49 -4.10 7.59
N MET A 123 -3.76 -4.74 8.50
CA MET A 123 -2.92 -4.05 9.48
C MET A 123 -1.84 -3.19 8.84
N ARG A 124 -1.22 -3.66 7.74
CA ARG A 124 -0.26 -2.87 6.97
C ARG A 124 -0.86 -1.57 6.45
N ASN A 125 -2.06 -1.62 5.85
CA ASN A 125 -2.70 -0.40 5.32
C ASN A 125 -3.09 0.55 6.45
N VAL A 126 -3.61 0.02 7.57
CA VAL A 126 -3.92 0.84 8.76
C VAL A 126 -2.65 1.49 9.33
N ALA A 127 -1.56 0.72 9.47
CA ALA A 127 -0.28 1.24 9.96
C ALA A 127 0.27 2.34 9.04
N LEU A 128 0.22 2.17 7.72
CA LEU A 128 0.64 3.18 6.75
C LEU A 128 -0.24 4.45 6.84
N ALA A 129 -1.55 4.29 7.02
CA ALA A 129 -2.46 5.42 7.21
C ALA A 129 -2.15 6.19 8.50
N LEU A 130 -1.87 5.49 9.61
CA LEU A 130 -1.47 6.11 10.88
C LEU A 130 -0.13 6.83 10.76
N LEU A 131 0.87 6.21 10.11
CA LEU A 131 2.17 6.84 9.85
C LEU A 131 2.02 8.12 9.02
N MET A 132 1.16 8.10 7.97
CA MET A 132 0.88 9.31 7.20
C MET A 132 0.17 10.37 8.06
N GLY A 133 -0.74 9.97 8.96
CA GLY A 133 -1.36 10.88 9.90
C GLY A 133 -0.34 11.58 10.82
N VAL A 134 0.66 10.83 11.31
CA VAL A 134 1.78 11.42 12.08
C VAL A 134 2.63 12.36 11.21
N ALA A 135 2.94 11.98 9.98
CA ALA A 135 3.69 12.82 9.05
C ALA A 135 2.95 14.11 8.69
N LEU A 136 1.62 14.07 8.63
CA LEU A 136 0.76 15.23 8.37
C LEU A 136 0.86 16.30 9.47
N LEU A 137 1.11 15.89 10.72
CA LEU A 137 1.31 16.81 11.85
C LEU A 137 2.64 17.56 11.77
N SER A 138 3.59 17.06 10.99
CA SER A 138 4.92 17.66 10.78
C SER A 138 4.87 18.52 9.50
N ASN A 139 4.54 19.80 9.68
CA ASN A 139 4.31 20.75 8.57
C ASN A 139 5.60 21.43 8.07
N ASP A 140 6.77 20.90 8.38
CA ASP A 140 8.03 21.51 8.00
C ASP A 140 8.44 21.06 6.59
N ALA A 141 8.46 22.02 5.65
CA ALA A 141 9.11 21.81 4.36
C ALA A 141 10.63 21.71 4.61
N PRO A 142 11.29 20.63 4.19
CA PRO A 142 12.73 20.53 4.35
C PRO A 142 13.41 21.52 3.41
N HIS A 143 14.19 22.45 3.99
CA HIS A 143 14.95 23.44 3.23
C HIS A 143 16.41 23.00 2.98
N ASP A 144 16.90 22.05 3.77
CA ASP A 144 18.28 21.55 3.68
C ASP A 144 18.40 20.36 2.74
N LEU A 145 19.36 20.42 1.82
CA LEU A 145 19.64 19.34 0.87
C LEU A 145 19.94 18.00 1.57
N LEU A 146 20.62 18.02 2.68
CA LEU A 146 20.94 16.80 3.47
C LEU A 146 19.66 16.17 4.04
N VAL A 147 18.70 16.97 4.48
CA VAL A 147 17.40 16.49 4.98
C VAL A 147 16.60 15.85 3.85
N LEU A 148 16.62 16.47 2.65
CA LEU A 148 15.97 15.91 1.46
C LEU A 148 16.56 14.55 1.08
N ILE A 149 17.90 14.48 0.94
CA ILE A 149 18.59 13.23 0.57
C ILE A 149 18.30 12.13 1.59
N ASN A 150 18.47 12.42 2.88
CA ASN A 150 18.23 11.44 3.95
C ASN A 150 16.78 10.97 3.99
N GLY A 151 15.81 11.86 3.81
CA GLY A 151 14.38 11.51 3.80
C GLY A 151 14.01 10.60 2.62
N TYR A 152 14.46 10.93 1.41
CA TYR A 152 14.20 10.09 0.23
C TYR A 152 14.91 8.73 0.31
N LEU A 153 16.16 8.68 0.76
CA LEU A 153 16.89 7.43 0.95
C LEU A 153 16.23 6.55 2.01
N ALA A 154 15.89 7.12 3.16
CA ALA A 154 15.22 6.38 4.23
C ALA A 154 13.86 5.83 3.77
N GLY A 155 13.05 6.63 3.08
CA GLY A 155 11.78 6.19 2.53
C GLY A 155 11.92 5.08 1.49
N GLY A 156 12.93 5.18 0.61
CA GLY A 156 13.26 4.14 -0.36
C GLY A 156 13.70 2.83 0.29
N VAL A 157 14.56 2.90 1.30
CA VAL A 157 15.00 1.70 2.08
C VAL A 157 13.81 1.06 2.79
N LEU A 158 12.96 1.86 3.47
CA LEU A 158 11.75 1.36 4.12
C LEU A 158 10.80 0.68 3.12
N PHE A 159 10.67 1.24 1.91
CA PHE A 159 9.88 0.61 0.84
C PHE A 159 10.44 -0.75 0.44
N ILE A 160 11.76 -0.87 0.23
CA ILE A 160 12.40 -2.15 -0.11
C ILE A 160 12.19 -3.18 1.00
N ILE A 161 12.35 -2.77 2.27
CA ILE A 161 12.11 -3.65 3.42
C ILE A 161 10.64 -4.11 3.45
N LEU A 162 9.69 -3.21 3.25
CA LEU A 162 8.27 -3.54 3.22
C LEU A 162 7.95 -4.56 2.12
N GLN A 163 8.54 -4.40 0.93
CA GLN A 163 8.37 -5.33 -0.19
C GLN A 163 9.01 -6.69 0.11
N ALA A 164 10.24 -6.71 0.63
CA ALA A 164 10.94 -7.95 1.01
C ALA A 164 10.15 -8.73 2.07
N LEU A 165 9.63 -8.07 3.10
CA LEU A 165 8.79 -8.69 4.11
C LEU A 165 7.50 -9.26 3.50
N GLY A 166 6.87 -8.54 2.57
CA GLY A 166 5.69 -9.02 1.84
C GLY A 166 5.96 -10.31 1.06
N ILE A 167 7.10 -10.38 0.37
CA ILE A 167 7.54 -11.57 -0.38
C ILE A 167 7.83 -12.74 0.57
N LEU A 168 8.61 -12.52 1.62
CA LEU A 168 8.93 -13.55 2.62
C LEU A 168 7.66 -14.12 3.27
N TRP A 169 6.69 -13.24 3.57
CA TRP A 169 5.42 -13.66 4.14
C TRP A 169 4.58 -14.50 3.16
N SER A 170 4.62 -14.19 1.87
CA SER A 170 3.90 -14.95 0.84
C SER A 170 4.48 -16.35 0.61
N ILE A 171 5.79 -16.53 0.77
CA ILE A 171 6.48 -17.80 0.59
C ILE A 171 6.37 -18.70 1.84
N SER A 172 6.26 -18.14 3.03
CA SER A 172 6.27 -18.88 4.30
C SER A 172 5.21 -19.99 4.44
N PRO A 173 3.99 -19.91 3.90
CA PRO A 173 3.02 -21.00 3.89
C PRO A 173 3.42 -22.17 2.99
N ALA A 174 4.07 -21.92 1.85
CA ALA A 174 4.53 -22.95 0.92
C ALA A 174 5.55 -23.89 1.55
N TRP A 175 6.52 -23.33 2.29
CA TRP A 175 7.53 -24.11 3.02
C TRP A 175 6.94 -25.01 4.12
N ARG A 176 5.84 -24.61 4.74
CA ARG A 176 5.15 -25.43 5.75
C ARG A 176 4.42 -26.61 5.13
N GLN A 177 3.84 -26.44 3.95
CA GLN A 177 3.17 -27.53 3.24
C GLN A 177 4.16 -28.56 2.72
N GLU A 178 5.30 -28.16 2.17
CA GLU A 178 6.34 -29.08 1.71
C GLU A 178 6.92 -29.93 2.85
N ARG A 179 7.16 -29.33 4.03
CA ARG A 179 7.61 -30.09 5.22
C ARG A 179 6.57 -31.08 5.72
N SER A 180 5.28 -30.73 5.64
CA SER A 180 4.19 -31.60 6.05
C SER A 180 4.04 -32.80 5.11
N SER A 181 4.22 -32.60 3.80
CA SER A 181 4.17 -33.68 2.82
C SER A 181 5.40 -34.60 2.85
N ALA A 182 6.59 -34.05 3.11
CA ALA A 182 7.83 -34.83 3.25
C ALA A 182 7.85 -35.69 4.51
N GLY A 183 7.23 -35.22 5.61
CA GLY A 183 7.10 -35.98 6.86
C GLY A 183 6.01 -37.07 6.85
N ALA A 184 5.12 -37.05 5.84
CA ALA A 184 4.06 -38.05 5.72
C ALA A 184 4.46 -39.27 4.88
N VAL A 185 5.66 -39.27 4.29
CA VAL A 185 6.21 -40.35 3.42
C VAL A 185 7.30 -41.16 4.14
N SER A 186 7.64 -40.81 5.38
CA SER A 186 8.57 -41.55 6.24
C SER A 186 7.79 -42.35 7.30
#